data_6d227f20a2a77528d124c597614432fb
#
_entry.id   6d227f20a2a77528d124c597614432fb
#
_cell.length_a   1.000
_cell.length_b   1.000
_cell.length_c   1.000
_cell.angle_alpha   90.00
_cell.angle_beta   90.00
_cell.angle_gamma   90.00
#
_symmetry.space_group_name_H-M   'P 1'
#
loop_
_entity.id
_entity.type
_entity.pdbx_description
1 polymer ?
#
loop_
_entity_poly.entity_id
_entity_poly.type
_entity_poly.pdbx_seq_one_letter_code
_entity_poly.pdbx_strand_id
1 'polypeptide(L)'
;MPTESAGQRGPRATLADVAAAAGVNASTVSRALATPGRGNPETRERIIRIAEELNYTPSPSGRALASGRTGAVAVLVSDVTNPFYFGIIRGTQHELRTAGYSQLLVHTEEDPSIEESTLMRMRGSFDGAILAAPRLSDARLAEFAEEIPLVVINRPTAGVPSVFIDTPRGFEQSIEHLVSLGHRRICYAAGPTNSWASDIRWRAVRSSGERLGIETIRIGPFEPRTRFGGAAADAALNTGATACVAFNDLLAIGMLSRFAERGVRVPDDMSIVGCDDIFGADFCSPPLTTLTAPIERAGRVAVSMLMEMISPTAPQAPARTGVLLATHLTIRSSTGPHSPTEQSTPSGAS
;
A
#
# COMPACT_ATOMS: atom_id res chain seq x y z
N MET A 1 -18.29 24.56 44.27
CA MET A 1 -17.36 23.91 43.30
C MET A 1 -16.68 25.01 42.53
N PRO A 2 -15.37 25.28 42.74
CA PRO A 2 -14.67 26.30 41.93
C PRO A 2 -14.37 25.75 40.53
N THR A 3 -14.72 26.55 39.55
CA THR A 3 -14.43 26.33 38.13
C THR A 3 -12.92 26.51 37.91
N GLU A 4 -12.23 25.41 37.53
CA GLU A 4 -10.85 25.46 37.09
C GLU A 4 -10.74 26.36 35.85
N SER A 5 -10.01 27.45 35.98
CA SER A 5 -9.60 28.37 34.97
C SER A 5 -8.76 27.63 33.94
N ALA A 6 -9.25 27.54 32.70
CA ALA A 6 -8.47 27.11 31.54
C ALA A 6 -7.27 28.07 31.38
N GLY A 7 -6.08 27.57 31.71
CA GLY A 7 -4.84 28.30 31.65
C GLY A 7 -4.61 28.82 30.19
N GLN A 8 -4.64 30.12 30.04
CA GLN A 8 -4.17 30.83 28.83
C GLN A 8 -2.71 30.45 28.61
N ARG A 9 -2.44 29.62 27.59
CA ARG A 9 -1.06 29.40 27.12
C ARG A 9 -0.56 30.75 26.60
N GLY A 10 0.43 31.33 27.29
CA GLY A 10 1.12 32.54 26.84
C GLY A 10 1.66 32.39 25.41
N PRO A 11 1.94 33.49 24.71
CA PRO A 11 2.46 33.46 23.36
C PRO A 11 3.73 32.59 23.31
N ARG A 12 3.79 31.62 22.38
CA ARG A 12 4.97 30.78 22.17
C ARG A 12 6.16 31.66 21.81
N ALA A 13 7.32 31.42 22.47
CA ALA A 13 8.55 32.10 22.12
C ALA A 13 8.87 31.93 20.62
N THR A 14 9.31 33.01 20.01
CA THR A 14 9.67 33.06 18.60
C THR A 14 11.19 32.95 18.38
N LEU A 15 11.63 32.73 17.14
CA LEU A 15 13.05 32.77 16.81
C LEU A 15 13.69 34.12 17.18
N ALA A 16 12.92 35.22 17.05
CA ALA A 16 13.35 36.55 17.40
C ALA A 16 13.59 36.73 18.91
N ASP A 17 12.75 36.13 19.74
CA ASP A 17 12.92 36.19 21.20
C ASP A 17 14.20 35.44 21.64
N VAL A 18 14.48 34.27 21.07
CA VAL A 18 15.74 33.55 21.30
C VAL A 18 16.95 34.36 20.82
N ALA A 19 16.83 35.01 19.66
CA ALA A 19 17.92 35.84 19.10
C ALA A 19 18.22 37.04 20.01
N ALA A 20 17.17 37.74 20.48
CA ALA A 20 17.30 38.84 21.40
C ALA A 20 17.94 38.42 22.74
N ALA A 21 17.46 37.32 23.33
CA ALA A 21 18.00 36.80 24.59
C ALA A 21 19.45 36.30 24.46
N ALA A 22 19.82 35.72 23.32
CA ALA A 22 21.17 35.26 23.05
C ALA A 22 22.13 36.37 22.57
N GLY A 23 21.66 37.59 22.28
CA GLY A 23 22.47 38.69 21.75
C GLY A 23 23.05 38.41 20.37
N VAL A 24 22.32 37.71 19.50
CA VAL A 24 22.75 37.34 18.16
C VAL A 24 21.64 37.58 17.12
N ASN A 25 21.97 37.55 15.84
CA ASN A 25 20.95 37.65 14.80
C ASN A 25 20.08 36.37 14.69
N ALA A 26 18.84 36.50 14.27
CA ALA A 26 17.90 35.39 14.05
C ALA A 26 18.48 34.31 13.10
N SER A 27 19.25 34.71 12.08
CA SER A 27 19.96 33.79 11.18
C SER A 27 21.05 32.95 11.87
N THR A 28 21.67 33.49 12.92
CA THR A 28 22.66 32.77 13.74
C THR A 28 21.96 31.73 14.62
N VAL A 29 20.83 32.08 15.25
CA VAL A 29 20.01 31.15 16.00
C VAL A 29 19.51 30.02 15.12
N SER A 30 18.95 30.36 13.94
CA SER A 30 18.44 29.38 12.97
C SER A 30 19.54 28.37 12.57
N ARG A 31 20.72 28.85 12.24
CA ARG A 31 21.88 27.99 11.87
C ARG A 31 22.38 27.13 13.04
N ALA A 32 22.45 27.70 14.24
CA ALA A 32 22.92 27.00 15.44
C ALA A 32 21.99 25.84 15.83
N LEU A 33 20.67 26.01 15.65
CA LEU A 33 19.65 25.00 15.92
C LEU A 33 19.46 23.99 14.78
N ALA A 34 19.72 24.37 13.51
CA ALA A 34 19.47 23.51 12.35
C ALA A 34 20.66 22.62 11.97
N THR A 35 21.90 23.04 12.22
CA THR A 35 23.09 22.34 11.69
C THR A 35 24.10 22.04 12.81
N PRO A 36 24.18 20.77 13.28
CA PRO A 36 25.22 20.36 14.23
C PRO A 36 26.63 20.58 13.67
N GLY A 37 27.54 21.15 14.50
CA GLY A 37 28.96 21.27 14.16
C GLY A 37 29.35 22.49 13.33
N ARG A 38 28.47 23.42 13.00
CA ARG A 38 28.78 24.64 12.26
C ARG A 38 28.70 25.87 13.15
N GLY A 39 29.79 26.63 13.28
CA GLY A 39 29.85 27.85 14.08
C GLY A 39 30.68 27.70 15.36
N ASN A 40 30.73 28.78 16.19
CA ASN A 40 31.44 28.74 17.47
C ASN A 40 30.66 27.86 18.46
N PRO A 41 31.28 26.82 19.07
CA PRO A 41 30.64 25.91 20.00
C PRO A 41 29.98 26.61 21.20
N GLU A 42 30.67 27.56 21.83
CA GLU A 42 30.16 28.31 22.99
C GLU A 42 28.88 29.09 22.66
N THR A 43 28.88 29.74 21.49
CA THR A 43 27.68 30.48 21.01
C THR A 43 26.54 29.53 20.76
N ARG A 44 26.81 28.36 20.22
CA ARG A 44 25.80 27.34 19.94
C ARG A 44 25.17 26.80 21.24
N GLU A 45 26.00 26.43 22.23
CA GLU A 45 25.53 25.93 23.52
C GLU A 45 24.68 26.99 24.25
N ARG A 46 25.10 28.26 24.20
CA ARG A 46 24.32 29.38 24.76
C ARG A 46 22.94 29.49 24.09
N ILE A 47 22.89 29.39 22.76
CA ILE A 47 21.63 29.47 22.00
C ILE A 47 20.71 28.29 22.34
N ILE A 48 21.23 27.07 22.43
CA ILE A 48 20.45 25.89 22.80
C ILE A 48 19.85 26.05 24.20
N ARG A 49 20.64 26.46 25.19
CA ARG A 49 20.17 26.66 26.56
C ARG A 49 19.08 27.72 26.63
N ILE A 50 19.25 28.86 25.96
CA ILE A 50 18.24 29.93 25.92
C ILE A 50 16.96 29.48 25.22
N ALA A 51 17.05 28.68 24.16
CA ALA A 51 15.90 28.12 23.49
C ALA A 51 15.11 27.16 24.41
N GLU A 52 15.82 26.34 25.22
CA GLU A 52 15.22 25.46 26.22
C GLU A 52 14.55 26.27 27.34
N GLU A 53 15.22 27.29 27.88
CA GLU A 53 14.69 28.18 28.93
C GLU A 53 13.40 28.91 28.47
N LEU A 54 13.34 29.31 27.22
CA LEU A 54 12.17 29.97 26.62
C LEU A 54 11.13 28.97 26.09
N ASN A 55 11.31 27.67 26.26
CA ASN A 55 10.49 26.61 25.67
C ASN A 55 10.27 26.83 24.16
N TYR A 56 11.30 27.36 23.48
CA TYR A 56 11.26 27.58 22.03
C TYR A 56 11.43 26.27 21.28
N THR A 57 10.46 25.94 20.47
CA THR A 57 10.55 24.84 19.51
C THR A 57 10.57 25.42 18.09
N PRO A 58 11.62 25.14 17.30
CA PRO A 58 11.68 25.61 15.92
C PRO A 58 10.42 25.21 15.16
N SER A 59 9.73 26.17 14.55
CA SER A 59 8.55 25.88 13.74
C SER A 59 8.95 25.01 12.52
N PRO A 60 8.13 24.05 12.10
CA PRO A 60 8.37 23.30 10.88
C PRO A 60 8.57 24.21 9.66
N SER A 61 7.75 25.25 9.53
CA SER A 61 7.86 26.24 8.46
C SER A 61 9.18 27.02 8.50
N GLY A 62 9.65 27.39 9.70
CA GLY A 62 10.96 28.08 9.86
C GLY A 62 12.13 27.17 9.48
N ARG A 63 12.05 25.88 9.80
CA ARG A 63 13.05 24.89 9.38
C ARG A 63 13.01 24.70 7.86
N ALA A 64 11.82 24.56 7.28
CA ALA A 64 11.65 24.39 5.84
C ALA A 64 12.24 25.58 5.06
N LEU A 65 11.97 26.82 5.52
CA LEU A 65 12.54 28.04 4.91
C LEU A 65 14.07 28.09 4.98
N ALA A 66 14.65 27.64 6.11
CA ALA A 66 16.09 27.68 6.31
C ALA A 66 16.85 26.57 5.57
N SER A 67 16.26 25.38 5.44
CA SER A 67 16.85 24.18 4.82
C SER A 67 16.45 23.96 3.36
N GLY A 68 15.38 24.63 2.91
CA GLY A 68 14.71 24.33 1.65
C GLY A 68 13.96 22.99 1.65
N ARG A 69 13.75 22.37 2.84
CA ARG A 69 13.13 21.06 3.01
C ARG A 69 12.06 21.07 4.08
N THR A 70 10.96 20.42 3.82
CA THR A 70 9.83 20.32 4.76
C THR A 70 10.07 19.27 5.84
N GLY A 71 10.92 18.26 5.56
CA GLY A 71 11.13 17.09 6.40
C GLY A 71 9.91 16.17 6.44
N ALA A 72 9.07 16.22 5.43
CA ALA A 72 7.88 15.39 5.30
C ALA A 72 7.85 14.65 3.96
N VAL A 73 7.26 13.46 3.94
CA VAL A 73 7.00 12.66 2.76
C VAL A 73 5.51 12.29 2.74
N ALA A 74 4.86 12.53 1.60
CA ALA A 74 3.47 12.13 1.40
C ALA A 74 3.40 10.63 1.02
N VAL A 75 2.55 9.87 1.70
CA VAL A 75 2.25 8.47 1.38
C VAL A 75 0.77 8.37 1.05
N LEU A 76 0.47 8.22 -0.24
CA LEU A 76 -0.88 8.13 -0.75
C LEU A 76 -1.26 6.66 -0.86
N VAL A 77 -2.37 6.28 -0.24
CA VAL A 77 -2.95 4.93 -0.30
C VAL A 77 -4.39 5.00 -0.77
N SER A 78 -4.81 4.02 -1.57
CA SER A 78 -6.14 4.05 -2.19
C SER A 78 -7.27 3.83 -1.19
N ASP A 79 -7.07 2.98 -0.15
CA ASP A 79 -8.09 2.72 0.88
C ASP A 79 -7.44 2.37 2.23
N VAL A 80 -7.50 3.31 3.18
CA VAL A 80 -6.97 3.09 4.55
C VAL A 80 -7.70 2.00 5.34
N THR A 81 -8.88 1.57 4.88
CA THR A 81 -9.63 0.48 5.52
C THR A 81 -9.22 -0.90 5.03
N ASN A 82 -8.47 -0.98 3.92
CA ASN A 82 -7.94 -2.23 3.40
C ASN A 82 -6.64 -2.59 4.13
N PRO A 83 -6.58 -3.73 4.85
CA PRO A 83 -5.39 -4.15 5.60
C PRO A 83 -4.12 -4.33 4.75
N PHE A 84 -4.24 -4.52 3.44
CA PHE A 84 -3.11 -4.49 2.52
C PHE A 84 -2.23 -3.25 2.73
N TYR A 85 -2.84 -2.08 2.89
CA TYR A 85 -2.08 -0.84 3.07
C TYR A 85 -1.42 -0.70 4.45
N PHE A 86 -1.84 -1.48 5.46
CA PHE A 86 -1.21 -1.43 6.79
C PHE A 86 0.28 -1.79 6.74
N GLY A 87 0.64 -2.80 5.93
CA GLY A 87 2.04 -3.16 5.73
C GLY A 87 2.84 -2.04 5.07
N ILE A 88 2.29 -1.40 4.03
CA ILE A 88 2.92 -0.25 3.36
C ILE A 88 3.12 0.90 4.35
N ILE A 89 2.06 1.28 5.09
CA ILE A 89 2.10 2.37 6.07
C ILE A 89 3.16 2.12 7.13
N ARG A 90 3.23 0.91 7.69
CA ARG A 90 4.25 0.56 8.69
C ARG A 90 5.67 0.58 8.12
N GLY A 91 5.84 -0.01 6.92
CA GLY A 91 7.14 -0.08 6.27
C GLY A 91 7.68 1.31 5.93
N THR A 92 6.84 2.18 5.36
CA THR A 92 7.21 3.56 5.05
C THR A 92 7.46 4.38 6.32
N GLN A 93 6.60 4.26 7.34
CA GLN A 93 6.76 4.99 8.60
C GLN A 93 8.07 4.62 9.32
N HIS A 94 8.43 3.34 9.33
CA HIS A 94 9.67 2.87 9.97
C HIS A 94 10.90 3.53 9.33
N GLU A 95 11.02 3.45 8.00
CA GLU A 95 12.18 3.98 7.28
C GLU A 95 12.22 5.52 7.27
N LEU A 96 11.07 6.17 7.09
CA LEU A 96 10.99 7.64 7.13
C LEU A 96 11.42 8.18 8.50
N ARG A 97 10.98 7.54 9.60
CA ARG A 97 11.41 7.93 10.94
C ARG A 97 12.92 7.78 11.12
N THR A 98 13.52 6.70 10.62
CA THR A 98 14.98 6.48 10.65
C THR A 98 15.72 7.55 9.85
N ALA A 99 15.15 8.00 8.73
CA ALA A 99 15.68 9.07 7.91
C ALA A 99 15.39 10.48 8.45
N GLY A 100 14.68 10.62 9.58
CA GLY A 100 14.34 11.91 10.19
C GLY A 100 13.16 12.64 9.51
N TYR A 101 12.36 11.92 8.73
CA TYR A 101 11.19 12.45 8.02
C TYR A 101 9.87 12.12 8.72
N SER A 102 8.91 13.02 8.62
CA SER A 102 7.52 12.79 9.00
C SER A 102 6.74 12.18 7.84
N GLN A 103 5.86 11.21 8.13
CA GLN A 103 4.93 10.67 7.14
C GLN A 103 3.62 11.46 7.13
N LEU A 104 3.20 11.92 5.97
CA LEU A 104 1.88 12.47 5.71
C LEU A 104 1.04 11.40 5.00
N LEU A 105 0.12 10.77 5.71
CA LEU A 105 -0.75 9.76 5.13
C LEU A 105 -1.97 10.41 4.47
N VAL A 106 -2.23 10.03 3.21
CA VAL A 106 -3.37 10.50 2.43
C VAL A 106 -4.18 9.31 1.94
N HIS A 107 -5.48 9.36 2.16
CA HIS A 107 -6.46 8.42 1.60
C HIS A 107 -7.05 8.99 0.31
N THR A 108 -6.98 8.25 -0.79
CA THR A 108 -7.39 8.75 -2.13
C THR A 108 -8.68 8.12 -2.64
N GLU A 109 -9.35 7.27 -1.84
CA GLU A 109 -10.66 6.66 -2.15
C GLU A 109 -10.73 5.92 -3.49
N GLU A 110 -9.58 5.45 -3.99
CA GLU A 110 -9.45 4.87 -5.34
C GLU A 110 -9.81 5.83 -6.49
N ASP A 111 -9.83 7.13 -6.21
CA ASP A 111 -10.20 8.18 -7.15
C ASP A 111 -8.96 8.93 -7.67
N PRO A 112 -8.70 8.90 -8.99
CA PRO A 112 -7.56 9.61 -9.58
C PRO A 112 -7.65 11.13 -9.43
N SER A 113 -8.86 11.70 -9.31
CA SER A 113 -9.03 13.14 -9.13
C SER A 113 -8.62 13.60 -7.74
N ILE A 114 -8.83 12.76 -6.72
CA ILE A 114 -8.36 13.00 -5.35
C ILE A 114 -6.84 12.87 -5.29
N GLU A 115 -6.25 11.87 -5.96
CA GLU A 115 -4.79 11.73 -6.06
C GLU A 115 -4.17 12.98 -6.67
N GLU A 116 -4.65 13.40 -7.84
CA GLU A 116 -4.16 14.56 -8.57
C GLU A 116 -4.31 15.86 -7.76
N SER A 117 -5.51 16.15 -7.30
CA SER A 117 -5.79 17.37 -6.54
C SER A 117 -4.98 17.46 -5.25
N THR A 118 -4.71 16.33 -4.61
CA THR A 118 -3.88 16.27 -3.41
C THR A 118 -2.42 16.57 -3.72
N LEU A 119 -1.84 15.94 -4.74
CA LEU A 119 -0.46 16.20 -5.15
C LEU A 119 -0.28 17.68 -5.54
N MET A 120 -1.21 18.24 -6.29
CA MET A 120 -1.17 19.66 -6.69
C MET A 120 -1.31 20.60 -5.48
N ARG A 121 -2.30 20.39 -4.62
CA ARG A 121 -2.59 21.27 -3.48
C ARG A 121 -1.52 21.25 -2.42
N MET A 122 -0.89 20.11 -2.22
CA MET A 122 0.13 19.92 -1.18
C MET A 122 1.56 20.18 -1.68
N ARG A 123 1.74 20.72 -2.90
CA ARG A 123 3.07 21.13 -3.40
C ARG A 123 3.75 22.04 -2.38
N GLY A 124 5.03 21.77 -2.13
CA GLY A 124 5.82 22.50 -1.13
C GLY A 124 5.52 22.15 0.33
N SER A 125 4.58 21.24 0.60
CA SER A 125 4.31 20.71 1.95
C SER A 125 5.04 19.40 2.26
N PHE A 126 5.64 18.78 1.25
CA PHE A 126 6.44 17.56 1.37
C PHE A 126 7.63 17.58 0.40
N ASP A 127 8.65 16.81 0.70
CA ASP A 127 9.90 16.75 -0.08
C ASP A 127 9.87 15.64 -1.14
N GLY A 128 8.89 14.76 -1.08
CA GLY A 128 8.65 13.68 -2.03
C GLY A 128 7.41 12.88 -1.69
N ALA A 129 6.97 12.03 -2.62
CA ALA A 129 5.74 11.25 -2.48
C ALA A 129 5.94 9.77 -2.81
N ILE A 130 5.19 8.90 -2.13
CA ILE A 130 5.05 7.48 -2.41
C ILE A 130 3.57 7.21 -2.70
N LEU A 131 3.26 6.69 -3.88
CA LEU A 131 1.91 6.34 -4.29
C LEU A 131 1.74 4.83 -4.31
N ALA A 132 0.84 4.30 -3.51
CA ALA A 132 0.56 2.87 -3.44
C ALA A 132 -0.65 2.50 -4.28
N ALA A 133 -0.43 1.74 -5.35
CA ALA A 133 -1.42 1.32 -6.33
C ALA A 133 -2.24 2.49 -6.91
N PRO A 134 -1.59 3.54 -7.45
CA PRO A 134 -2.26 4.75 -7.92
C PRO A 134 -3.26 4.48 -9.05
N ARG A 135 -4.25 5.36 -9.15
CA ARG A 135 -5.29 5.36 -10.20
C ARG A 135 -5.01 6.39 -11.31
N LEU A 136 -4.07 7.31 -11.11
CA LEU A 136 -3.61 8.25 -12.13
C LEU A 136 -3.12 7.53 -13.39
N SER A 137 -3.23 8.16 -14.55
CA SER A 137 -2.65 7.65 -15.79
C SER A 137 -1.11 7.65 -15.74
N ASP A 138 -0.47 6.82 -16.57
CA ASP A 138 1.00 6.78 -16.66
C ASP A 138 1.59 8.14 -17.06
N ALA A 139 0.92 8.87 -17.97
CA ALA A 139 1.34 10.22 -18.36
C ALA A 139 1.33 11.19 -17.18
N ARG A 140 0.27 11.17 -16.35
CA ARG A 140 0.18 12.04 -15.17
C ARG A 140 1.20 11.67 -14.10
N LEU A 141 1.45 10.37 -13.89
CA LEU A 141 2.50 9.93 -12.98
C LEU A 141 3.90 10.38 -13.43
N ALA A 142 4.17 10.31 -14.73
CA ALA A 142 5.43 10.77 -15.31
C ALA A 142 5.60 12.30 -15.15
N GLU A 143 4.55 13.08 -15.44
CA GLU A 143 4.57 14.54 -15.23
C GLU A 143 4.85 14.92 -13.77
N PHE A 144 4.19 14.27 -12.80
CA PHE A 144 4.48 14.51 -11.38
C PHE A 144 5.90 14.10 -10.99
N ALA A 145 6.43 13.01 -11.58
CA ALA A 145 7.79 12.56 -11.29
C ALA A 145 8.88 13.52 -11.82
N GLU A 146 8.58 14.34 -12.84
CA GLU A 146 9.46 15.42 -13.29
C GLU A 146 9.49 16.59 -12.31
N GLU A 147 8.41 16.80 -11.55
CA GLU A 147 8.25 17.96 -10.66
C GLU A 147 8.67 17.68 -9.22
N ILE A 148 8.44 16.44 -8.74
CA ILE A 148 8.73 16.03 -7.36
C ILE A 148 9.39 14.64 -7.35
N PRO A 149 10.26 14.35 -6.37
CA PRO A 149 10.70 12.97 -6.10
C PRO A 149 9.49 12.08 -5.85
N LEU A 150 9.29 11.08 -6.72
CA LEU A 150 8.11 10.21 -6.72
C LEU A 150 8.51 8.75 -6.86
N VAL A 151 7.94 7.89 -6.01
CA VAL A 151 8.07 6.42 -6.11
C VAL A 151 6.67 5.80 -6.12
N VAL A 152 6.46 4.81 -6.98
CA VAL A 152 5.18 4.09 -7.08
C VAL A 152 5.33 2.67 -6.53
N ILE A 153 4.35 2.21 -5.77
CA ILE A 153 4.26 0.82 -5.30
C ILE A 153 3.14 0.10 -6.04
N ASN A 154 3.41 -1.14 -6.45
CA ASN A 154 2.46 -2.08 -7.05
C ASN A 154 1.83 -1.63 -8.39
N ARG A 155 2.51 -0.73 -9.09
CA ARG A 155 2.19 -0.35 -10.48
C ARG A 155 3.46 0.13 -11.18
N PRO A 156 4.09 -0.68 -12.05
CA PRO A 156 5.21 -0.23 -12.85
C PRO A 156 4.74 0.84 -13.84
N THR A 157 5.46 1.95 -13.86
CA THR A 157 5.19 3.09 -14.74
C THR A 157 6.49 3.49 -15.41
N ALA A 158 6.49 3.64 -16.74
CA ALA A 158 7.68 4.02 -17.49
C ALA A 158 8.22 5.37 -17.02
N GLY A 159 9.53 5.44 -16.75
CA GLY A 159 10.19 6.67 -16.29
C GLY A 159 9.98 7.02 -14.81
N VAL A 160 9.17 6.26 -14.07
CA VAL A 160 8.93 6.49 -12.63
C VAL A 160 9.52 5.34 -11.82
N PRO A 161 10.37 5.62 -10.82
CA PRO A 161 10.87 4.58 -9.91
C PRO A 161 9.73 3.82 -9.25
N SER A 162 9.78 2.48 -9.27
CA SER A 162 8.68 1.66 -8.79
C SER A 162 9.13 0.43 -8.01
N VAL A 163 8.33 0.05 -7.02
CA VAL A 163 8.43 -1.24 -6.32
C VAL A 163 7.24 -2.09 -6.74
N PHE A 164 7.51 -3.19 -7.41
CA PHE A 164 6.49 -4.08 -7.93
C PHE A 164 6.43 -5.38 -7.13
N ILE A 165 5.24 -5.74 -6.68
CA ILE A 165 4.94 -7.03 -6.04
C ILE A 165 4.51 -8.00 -7.15
N ASP A 166 5.23 -9.10 -7.32
CA ASP A 166 5.00 -10.06 -8.41
C ASP A 166 3.74 -10.91 -8.17
N THR A 167 2.58 -10.22 -8.19
CA THR A 167 1.30 -10.92 -8.08
C THR A 167 0.96 -11.77 -9.31
N PRO A 168 1.35 -11.43 -10.56
CA PRO A 168 1.11 -12.31 -11.71
C PRO A 168 1.69 -13.71 -11.49
N ARG A 169 2.94 -13.82 -11.08
CA ARG A 169 3.58 -15.12 -10.78
C ARG A 169 2.85 -15.86 -9.67
N GLY A 170 2.39 -15.15 -8.65
CA GLY A 170 1.58 -15.73 -7.58
C GLY A 170 0.22 -16.25 -8.08
N PHE A 171 -0.46 -15.54 -8.99
CA PHE A 171 -1.69 -16.02 -9.61
C PHE A 171 -1.47 -17.25 -10.48
N GLU A 172 -0.36 -17.33 -11.22
CA GLU A 172 0.04 -18.56 -11.92
C GLU A 172 0.19 -19.74 -10.94
N GLN A 173 0.87 -19.54 -9.81
CA GLN A 173 1.02 -20.57 -8.76
C GLN A 173 -0.34 -20.98 -8.18
N SER A 174 -1.27 -20.04 -8.01
CA SER A 174 -2.63 -20.33 -7.54
C SER A 174 -3.39 -21.24 -8.52
N ILE A 175 -3.29 -20.97 -9.81
CA ILE A 175 -3.90 -21.81 -10.84
C ILE A 175 -3.24 -23.18 -10.89
N GLU A 176 -1.91 -23.27 -10.86
CA GLU A 176 -1.16 -24.54 -10.80
C GLU A 176 -1.58 -25.37 -9.58
N HIS A 177 -1.72 -24.74 -8.40
CA HIS A 177 -2.19 -25.39 -7.19
C HIS A 177 -3.62 -25.96 -7.35
N LEU A 178 -4.57 -25.15 -7.83
CA LEU A 178 -5.94 -25.61 -8.03
C LEU A 178 -6.04 -26.72 -9.08
N VAL A 179 -5.25 -26.67 -10.14
CA VAL A 179 -5.18 -27.75 -11.15
C VAL A 179 -4.62 -29.02 -10.56
N SER A 180 -3.62 -28.95 -9.69
CA SER A 180 -3.07 -30.12 -8.98
C SER A 180 -4.08 -30.79 -8.05
N LEU A 181 -5.08 -30.04 -7.57
CA LEU A 181 -6.21 -30.52 -6.77
C LEU A 181 -7.37 -31.06 -7.63
N GLY A 182 -7.25 -31.10 -8.94
CA GLY A 182 -8.24 -31.65 -9.85
C GLY A 182 -9.23 -30.64 -10.45
N HIS A 183 -9.15 -29.37 -10.10
CA HIS A 183 -10.03 -28.34 -10.69
C HIS A 183 -9.71 -28.12 -12.18
N ARG A 184 -10.76 -28.05 -13.01
CA ARG A 184 -10.66 -27.87 -14.46
C ARG A 184 -11.46 -26.66 -14.99
N ARG A 185 -12.33 -26.11 -14.15
CA ARG A 185 -13.11 -24.90 -14.41
C ARG A 185 -12.95 -23.97 -13.22
N ILE A 186 -12.26 -22.85 -13.44
CA ILE A 186 -11.84 -21.92 -12.39
C ILE A 186 -12.33 -20.52 -12.77
N CYS A 187 -12.98 -19.83 -11.83
CA CYS A 187 -13.34 -18.44 -12.05
C CYS A 187 -12.37 -17.46 -11.36
N TYR A 188 -12.23 -16.27 -11.94
CA TYR A 188 -11.52 -15.14 -11.36
C TYR A 188 -12.51 -14.03 -11.04
N ALA A 189 -12.69 -13.73 -9.76
CA ALA A 189 -13.48 -12.58 -9.30
C ALA A 189 -12.65 -11.30 -9.41
N ALA A 190 -12.88 -10.54 -10.49
CA ALA A 190 -12.08 -9.41 -10.88
C ALA A 190 -12.31 -8.18 -10.01
N GLY A 191 -11.27 -7.41 -9.75
CA GLY A 191 -11.31 -6.10 -9.10
C GLY A 191 -11.80 -4.99 -10.04
N PRO A 192 -11.68 -3.71 -9.61
CA PRO A 192 -12.15 -2.55 -10.36
C PRO A 192 -11.55 -2.46 -11.77
N THR A 193 -12.31 -1.89 -12.71
CA THR A 193 -11.90 -1.74 -14.11
C THR A 193 -10.73 -0.77 -14.30
N ASN A 194 -10.60 0.22 -13.42
CA ASN A 194 -9.49 1.18 -13.42
C ASN A 194 -8.27 0.67 -12.64
N SER A 195 -8.28 -0.58 -12.17
CA SER A 195 -7.16 -1.19 -11.46
C SER A 195 -6.22 -1.90 -12.43
N TRP A 196 -5.02 -1.35 -12.61
CA TRP A 196 -3.95 -2.01 -13.36
C TRP A 196 -3.69 -3.44 -12.83
N ALA A 197 -3.70 -3.63 -11.50
CA ALA A 197 -3.51 -4.94 -10.87
C ALA A 197 -4.60 -5.95 -11.27
N SER A 198 -5.86 -5.52 -11.43
CA SER A 198 -6.94 -6.42 -11.84
C SER A 198 -6.68 -7.01 -13.24
N ASP A 199 -6.20 -6.20 -14.16
CA ASP A 199 -5.96 -6.64 -15.53
C ASP A 199 -4.75 -7.57 -15.66
N ILE A 200 -3.64 -7.28 -14.97
CA ILE A 200 -2.47 -8.17 -15.04
C ILE A 200 -2.71 -9.51 -14.34
N ARG A 201 -3.46 -9.52 -13.23
CA ARG A 201 -3.87 -10.73 -12.53
C ARG A 201 -4.75 -11.60 -13.44
N TRP A 202 -5.73 -11.00 -14.11
CA TRP A 202 -6.55 -11.71 -15.09
C TRP A 202 -5.73 -12.30 -16.24
N ARG A 203 -4.77 -11.55 -16.79
CA ARG A 203 -3.89 -12.07 -17.85
C ARG A 203 -3.10 -13.29 -17.37
N ALA A 204 -2.59 -13.27 -16.14
CA ALA A 204 -1.89 -14.40 -15.55
C ALA A 204 -2.80 -15.63 -15.39
N VAL A 205 -4.02 -15.44 -14.87
CA VAL A 205 -5.03 -16.51 -14.74
C VAL A 205 -5.36 -17.11 -16.10
N ARG A 206 -5.68 -16.27 -17.09
CA ARG A 206 -6.05 -16.70 -18.45
C ARG A 206 -4.91 -17.46 -19.14
N SER A 207 -3.70 -16.89 -19.12
CA SER A 207 -2.52 -17.51 -19.73
C SER A 207 -2.18 -18.84 -19.07
N SER A 208 -2.33 -18.97 -17.74
CA SER A 208 -2.15 -20.24 -17.03
C SER A 208 -3.21 -21.25 -17.41
N GLY A 209 -4.47 -20.81 -17.57
CA GLY A 209 -5.56 -21.67 -18.04
C GLY A 209 -5.30 -22.24 -19.44
N GLU A 210 -4.91 -21.37 -20.37
CA GLU A 210 -4.53 -21.78 -21.74
C GLU A 210 -3.38 -22.81 -21.73
N ARG A 211 -2.33 -22.53 -20.96
CA ARG A 211 -1.15 -23.41 -20.84
C ARG A 211 -1.48 -24.79 -20.21
N LEU A 212 -2.40 -24.81 -19.25
CA LEU A 212 -2.75 -26.04 -18.50
C LEU A 212 -3.98 -26.76 -19.04
N GLY A 213 -4.60 -26.24 -20.12
CA GLY A 213 -5.76 -26.85 -20.78
C GLY A 213 -7.02 -26.86 -19.91
N ILE A 214 -7.24 -25.81 -19.12
CA ILE A 214 -8.42 -25.64 -18.27
C ILE A 214 -9.23 -24.43 -18.69
N GLU A 215 -10.52 -24.43 -18.31
CA GLU A 215 -11.41 -23.29 -18.52
C GLU A 215 -11.22 -22.26 -17.42
N THR A 216 -10.98 -20.98 -17.82
CA THR A 216 -10.93 -19.84 -16.90
C THR A 216 -12.00 -18.82 -17.25
N ILE A 217 -12.73 -18.36 -16.26
CA ILE A 217 -13.89 -17.45 -16.41
C ILE A 217 -13.65 -16.19 -15.60
N ARG A 218 -13.73 -15.01 -16.22
CA ARG A 218 -13.69 -13.73 -15.51
C ARG A 218 -15.11 -13.33 -15.11
N ILE A 219 -15.33 -13.03 -13.84
CA ILE A 219 -16.58 -12.45 -13.30
C ILE A 219 -16.32 -11.08 -12.68
N GLY A 220 -17.32 -10.25 -12.58
CA GLY A 220 -17.20 -8.87 -12.07
C GLY A 220 -17.26 -7.82 -13.16
N PRO A 221 -16.80 -6.58 -12.92
CA PRO A 221 -15.91 -6.15 -11.81
C PRO A 221 -16.59 -6.03 -10.45
N PHE A 222 -15.80 -6.18 -9.37
CA PHE A 222 -16.24 -5.95 -8.00
C PHE A 222 -15.32 -4.97 -7.29
N GLU A 223 -15.87 -4.17 -6.38
CA GLU A 223 -15.03 -3.40 -5.48
C GLU A 223 -14.28 -4.34 -4.52
N PRO A 224 -13.01 -4.04 -4.17
CA PRO A 224 -12.15 -4.94 -3.39
C PRO A 224 -12.45 -4.84 -1.87
N ARG A 225 -13.72 -5.04 -1.50
CA ARG A 225 -14.23 -4.90 -0.13
C ARG A 225 -15.14 -6.08 0.22
N THR A 226 -15.14 -6.48 1.48
CA THR A 226 -15.90 -7.63 2.00
C THR A 226 -17.39 -7.57 1.65
N ARG A 227 -18.01 -6.38 1.68
CA ARG A 227 -19.44 -6.21 1.37
C ARG A 227 -19.84 -6.63 -0.05
N PHE A 228 -18.91 -6.64 -1.00
CA PHE A 228 -19.16 -7.07 -2.39
C PHE A 228 -18.90 -8.57 -2.61
N GLY A 229 -18.37 -9.27 -1.60
CA GLY A 229 -18.14 -10.71 -1.67
C GLY A 229 -19.41 -11.51 -1.91
N GLY A 230 -20.57 -11.06 -1.41
CA GLY A 230 -21.85 -11.72 -1.66
C GLY A 230 -22.20 -11.79 -3.15
N ALA A 231 -22.11 -10.66 -3.86
CA ALA A 231 -22.34 -10.60 -5.30
C ALA A 231 -21.30 -11.44 -6.08
N ALA A 232 -20.05 -11.40 -5.66
CA ALA A 232 -18.98 -12.19 -6.28
C ALA A 232 -19.18 -13.70 -6.08
N ALA A 233 -19.63 -14.14 -4.90
CA ALA A 233 -19.95 -15.54 -4.60
C ALA A 233 -21.12 -16.04 -5.45
N ASP A 234 -22.22 -15.29 -5.50
CA ASP A 234 -23.39 -15.66 -6.31
C ASP A 234 -23.03 -15.72 -7.82
N ALA A 235 -22.21 -14.78 -8.31
CA ALA A 235 -21.69 -14.82 -9.68
C ALA A 235 -20.78 -16.04 -9.93
N ALA A 236 -19.91 -16.39 -8.97
CA ALA A 236 -19.03 -17.56 -9.08
C ALA A 236 -19.84 -18.86 -9.20
N LEU A 237 -20.86 -19.05 -8.36
CA LEU A 237 -21.74 -20.23 -8.40
C LEU A 237 -22.44 -20.38 -9.75
N ASN A 238 -22.87 -19.29 -10.37
CA ASN A 238 -23.55 -19.30 -11.66
C ASN A 238 -22.63 -19.71 -12.84
N THR A 239 -21.30 -19.72 -12.65
CA THR A 239 -20.36 -20.15 -13.69
C THR A 239 -20.24 -21.67 -13.80
N GLY A 240 -20.64 -22.40 -12.77
CA GLY A 240 -20.34 -23.84 -12.64
C GLY A 240 -18.85 -24.13 -12.39
N ALA A 241 -18.05 -23.10 -12.02
CA ALA A 241 -16.67 -23.30 -11.59
C ALA A 241 -16.62 -24.02 -10.23
N THR A 242 -15.61 -24.85 -10.03
CA THR A 242 -15.38 -25.58 -8.77
C THR A 242 -14.33 -24.90 -7.89
N ALA A 243 -13.68 -23.88 -8.44
CA ALA A 243 -12.74 -23.05 -7.70
C ALA A 243 -12.82 -21.59 -8.15
N CYS A 244 -12.52 -20.68 -7.24
CA CYS A 244 -12.47 -19.25 -7.51
C CYS A 244 -11.15 -18.68 -6.99
N VAL A 245 -10.51 -17.84 -7.80
CA VAL A 245 -9.41 -16.96 -7.37
C VAL A 245 -9.96 -15.56 -7.27
N ALA A 246 -9.94 -14.98 -6.07
CA ALA A 246 -10.46 -13.64 -5.85
C ALA A 246 -9.38 -12.56 -6.11
N PHE A 247 -9.83 -11.37 -6.49
CA PHE A 247 -8.94 -10.21 -6.68
C PHE A 247 -8.08 -9.95 -5.44
N ASN A 248 -8.68 -9.98 -4.25
CA ASN A 248 -7.97 -9.83 -2.97
C ASN A 248 -8.65 -10.62 -1.85
N ASP A 249 -8.03 -10.64 -0.67
CA ASP A 249 -8.55 -11.35 0.49
C ASP A 249 -9.87 -10.77 1.03
N LEU A 250 -10.05 -9.45 1.00
CA LEU A 250 -11.31 -8.84 1.44
C LEU A 250 -12.50 -9.36 0.64
N LEU A 251 -12.33 -9.45 -0.69
CA LEU A 251 -13.36 -10.02 -1.56
C LEU A 251 -13.58 -11.50 -1.25
N ALA A 252 -12.49 -12.26 -1.11
CA ALA A 252 -12.53 -13.69 -0.77
C ALA A 252 -13.23 -13.96 0.57
N ILE A 253 -12.92 -13.20 1.62
CA ILE A 253 -13.55 -13.31 2.94
C ILE A 253 -15.07 -13.03 2.85
N GLY A 254 -15.45 -12.02 2.08
CA GLY A 254 -16.88 -11.75 1.83
C GLY A 254 -17.56 -12.88 1.05
N MET A 255 -16.84 -13.52 0.09
CA MET A 255 -17.35 -14.70 -0.62
C MET A 255 -17.53 -15.90 0.32
N LEU A 256 -16.56 -16.15 1.24
CA LEU A 256 -16.68 -17.21 2.24
C LEU A 256 -17.93 -17.04 3.10
N SER A 257 -18.22 -15.83 3.56
CA SER A 257 -19.44 -15.53 4.32
C SER A 257 -20.69 -15.87 3.52
N ARG A 258 -20.74 -15.50 2.24
CA ARG A 258 -21.87 -15.79 1.37
C ARG A 258 -22.03 -17.27 1.05
N PHE A 259 -20.93 -17.99 0.82
CA PHE A 259 -20.96 -19.43 0.62
C PHE A 259 -21.54 -20.14 1.84
N ALA A 260 -21.15 -19.75 3.05
CA ALA A 260 -21.72 -20.30 4.28
C ALA A 260 -23.23 -20.04 4.40
N GLU A 261 -23.70 -18.81 4.08
CA GLU A 261 -25.15 -18.46 4.04
C GLU A 261 -25.93 -19.33 3.05
N ARG A 262 -25.30 -19.69 1.92
CA ARG A 262 -25.89 -20.50 0.86
C ARG A 262 -25.76 -22.02 1.10
N GLY A 263 -25.12 -22.43 2.18
CA GLY A 263 -24.84 -23.84 2.47
C GLY A 263 -23.80 -24.47 1.55
N VAL A 264 -22.99 -23.65 0.85
CA VAL A 264 -21.88 -24.11 0.00
C VAL A 264 -20.67 -24.35 0.89
N ARG A 265 -20.16 -25.55 0.91
CA ARG A 265 -19.01 -25.95 1.74
C ARG A 265 -17.72 -25.57 1.04
N VAL A 266 -16.88 -24.83 1.77
CA VAL A 266 -15.52 -24.54 1.34
C VAL A 266 -14.58 -25.38 2.20
N PRO A 267 -13.71 -26.22 1.62
CA PRO A 267 -13.37 -26.32 0.21
C PRO A 267 -14.16 -27.35 -0.62
N ASP A 268 -15.05 -28.16 -0.02
CA ASP A 268 -15.62 -29.37 -0.63
C ASP A 268 -16.43 -29.10 -1.91
N ASP A 269 -17.30 -28.08 -1.88
CA ASP A 269 -18.16 -27.70 -3.02
C ASP A 269 -17.52 -26.58 -3.86
N MET A 270 -16.68 -25.73 -3.24
CA MET A 270 -15.99 -24.61 -3.89
C MET A 270 -14.65 -24.34 -3.20
N SER A 271 -13.55 -24.44 -3.93
CA SER A 271 -12.25 -23.95 -3.46
C SER A 271 -12.11 -22.45 -3.69
N ILE A 272 -11.48 -21.72 -2.75
CA ILE A 272 -11.25 -20.30 -2.90
C ILE A 272 -9.81 -19.92 -2.55
N VAL A 273 -9.20 -19.06 -3.39
CA VAL A 273 -7.87 -18.48 -3.18
C VAL A 273 -7.99 -16.97 -3.14
N GLY A 274 -7.37 -16.35 -2.14
CA GLY A 274 -7.24 -14.90 -2.00
C GLY A 274 -5.92 -14.33 -2.52
N CYS A 275 -5.70 -13.07 -2.23
CA CYS A 275 -4.44 -12.38 -2.51
C CYS A 275 -4.22 -11.30 -1.46
N ASP A 276 -3.00 -11.18 -0.99
CA ASP A 276 -2.38 -10.19 -0.10
C ASP A 276 -1.96 -10.73 1.27
N ASP A 277 -2.55 -11.82 1.76
CA ASP A 277 -2.36 -12.40 3.11
C ASP A 277 -2.59 -11.37 4.21
N ILE A 278 -3.75 -10.71 4.15
CA ILE A 278 -4.11 -9.67 5.09
C ILE A 278 -4.44 -10.24 6.48
N PHE A 279 -4.41 -9.36 7.49
CA PHE A 279 -4.98 -9.66 8.81
C PHE A 279 -6.43 -10.14 8.67
N GLY A 280 -6.68 -11.36 9.11
CA GLY A 280 -7.97 -12.02 8.96
C GLY A 280 -7.97 -13.24 8.06
N ALA A 281 -7.00 -13.37 7.16
CA ALA A 281 -6.91 -14.50 6.24
C ALA A 281 -6.67 -15.85 6.97
N ASP A 282 -5.98 -15.83 8.09
CA ASP A 282 -5.63 -17.03 8.88
C ASP A 282 -6.70 -17.45 9.89
N PHE A 283 -7.63 -16.54 10.26
CA PHE A 283 -8.69 -16.82 11.23
C PHE A 283 -10.13 -16.65 10.69
N CYS A 284 -10.33 -16.36 9.39
CA CYS A 284 -11.63 -16.53 8.76
C CYS A 284 -12.00 -18.02 8.68
N SER A 285 -13.25 -18.34 8.39
CA SER A 285 -13.73 -19.74 8.38
C SER A 285 -14.22 -20.13 6.98
N PRO A 286 -13.54 -21.12 6.36
CA PRO A 286 -12.24 -21.70 6.74
C PRO A 286 -11.07 -20.70 6.56
N PRO A 287 -9.89 -20.96 7.20
CA PRO A 287 -8.68 -20.18 6.95
C PRO A 287 -8.32 -20.11 5.47
N LEU A 288 -8.06 -18.90 4.97
CA LEU A 288 -7.94 -18.62 3.55
C LEU A 288 -6.57 -18.97 2.98
N THR A 289 -6.53 -19.82 1.97
CA THR A 289 -5.39 -19.97 1.05
C THR A 289 -5.23 -18.68 0.27
N THR A 290 -4.04 -18.07 0.29
CA THR A 290 -3.83 -16.74 -0.29
C THR A 290 -2.40 -16.52 -0.75
N LEU A 291 -2.20 -15.55 -1.64
CA LEU A 291 -0.86 -15.09 -2.00
C LEU A 291 -0.30 -14.20 -0.91
N THR A 292 0.80 -14.63 -0.30
CA THR A 292 1.55 -13.83 0.65
C THR A 292 2.51 -12.91 -0.09
N ALA A 293 2.36 -11.61 0.16
CA ALA A 293 3.16 -10.55 -0.42
C ALA A 293 4.03 -9.87 0.63
N PRO A 294 5.29 -9.51 0.34
CA PRO A 294 6.18 -8.82 1.27
C PRO A 294 5.85 -7.32 1.35
N ILE A 295 4.61 -6.99 1.76
CA ILE A 295 4.01 -5.64 1.67
C ILE A 295 4.80 -4.61 2.49
N GLU A 296 5.18 -4.95 3.72
CA GLU A 296 5.95 -4.05 4.57
C GLU A 296 7.34 -3.76 3.98
N ARG A 297 7.97 -4.79 3.36
CA ARG A 297 9.23 -4.61 2.65
C ARG A 297 9.07 -3.68 1.45
N ALA A 298 7.93 -3.76 0.74
CA ALA A 298 7.65 -2.83 -0.37
C ALA A 298 7.66 -1.38 0.09
N GLY A 299 7.04 -1.07 1.23
CA GLY A 299 7.08 0.26 1.84
C GLY A 299 8.51 0.71 2.19
N ARG A 300 9.29 -0.16 2.82
CA ARG A 300 10.70 0.15 3.16
C ARG A 300 11.55 0.43 1.93
N VAL A 301 11.47 -0.43 0.92
CA VAL A 301 12.22 -0.25 -0.33
C VAL A 301 11.83 1.04 -1.05
N ALA A 302 10.53 1.37 -1.08
CA ALA A 302 10.06 2.61 -1.69
C ALA A 302 10.64 3.86 -1.01
N VAL A 303 10.72 3.88 0.33
CA VAL A 303 11.37 4.98 1.07
C VAL A 303 12.86 5.04 0.75
N SER A 304 13.57 3.90 0.73
CA SER A 304 15.00 3.87 0.37
C SER A 304 15.23 4.49 -1.00
N MET A 305 14.44 4.10 -2.01
CA MET A 305 14.51 4.68 -3.36
C MET A 305 14.22 6.19 -3.37
N LEU A 306 13.20 6.62 -2.61
CA LEU A 306 12.84 8.03 -2.50
C LEU A 306 13.95 8.86 -1.83
N MET A 307 14.56 8.33 -0.77
CA MET A 307 15.65 9.00 -0.07
C MET A 307 16.90 9.16 -0.94
N GLU A 308 17.19 8.21 -1.83
CA GLU A 308 18.26 8.35 -2.84
C GLU A 308 18.00 9.55 -3.78
N MET A 309 16.73 9.84 -4.11
CA MET A 309 16.35 10.99 -4.95
C MET A 309 16.40 12.32 -4.18
N ILE A 310 16.01 12.32 -2.91
CA ILE A 310 15.95 13.54 -2.08
C ILE A 310 17.34 13.93 -1.56
N SER A 311 18.27 13.00 -1.33
CA SER A 311 19.55 13.27 -0.71
C SER A 311 20.54 13.95 -1.67
N PRO A 312 21.13 15.11 -1.29
CA PRO A 312 22.11 15.78 -2.15
C PRO A 312 23.47 15.08 -2.18
N THR A 313 23.71 14.12 -1.29
CA THR A 313 24.98 13.38 -1.16
C THR A 313 24.90 11.98 -1.76
N ALA A 314 23.75 11.60 -2.34
CA ALA A 314 23.64 10.33 -3.03
C ALA A 314 24.62 10.32 -4.22
N PRO A 315 25.46 9.26 -4.38
CA PRO A 315 26.25 9.11 -5.60
C PRO A 315 25.27 9.17 -6.79
N GLN A 316 25.67 9.83 -7.88
CA GLN A 316 24.92 9.85 -9.16
C GLN A 316 24.93 8.46 -9.82
N ALA A 317 24.58 7.43 -9.06
CA ALA A 317 24.25 6.14 -9.64
C ALA A 317 22.91 6.29 -10.36
N PRO A 318 22.73 5.62 -11.52
CA PRO A 318 21.43 5.64 -12.18
C PRO A 318 20.38 5.19 -11.17
N ALA A 319 19.38 6.05 -10.94
CA ALA A 319 18.30 5.77 -10.01
C ALA A 319 17.73 4.37 -10.32
N ARG A 320 17.53 3.55 -9.30
CA ARG A 320 16.89 2.23 -9.48
C ARG A 320 15.51 2.45 -10.08
N THR A 321 15.33 2.02 -11.33
CA THR A 321 14.07 2.24 -12.05
C THR A 321 12.98 1.29 -11.60
N GLY A 322 13.32 0.16 -10.98
CA GLY A 322 12.34 -0.79 -10.48
C GLY A 322 12.93 -1.87 -9.56
N VAL A 323 12.14 -2.28 -8.58
CA VAL A 323 12.45 -3.42 -7.69
C VAL A 323 11.28 -4.39 -7.75
N LEU A 324 11.54 -5.64 -8.11
CA LEU A 324 10.58 -6.74 -8.09
C LEU A 324 10.65 -7.49 -6.75
N LEU A 325 9.51 -7.67 -6.10
CA LEU A 325 9.38 -8.44 -4.87
C LEU A 325 8.56 -9.70 -5.13
N ALA A 326 9.16 -10.84 -4.91
CA ALA A 326 8.51 -12.13 -5.11
C ALA A 326 7.38 -12.37 -4.09
N THR A 327 6.34 -13.07 -4.54
CA THR A 327 5.23 -13.58 -3.73
C THR A 327 5.33 -15.09 -3.61
N HIS A 328 4.58 -15.68 -2.68
CA HIS A 328 4.39 -17.13 -2.57
C HIS A 328 2.97 -17.47 -2.17
N LEU A 329 2.52 -18.67 -2.52
CA LEU A 329 1.21 -19.16 -2.12
C LEU A 329 1.28 -19.74 -0.70
N THR A 330 0.50 -19.18 0.23
CA THR A 330 0.28 -19.75 1.57
C THR A 330 -0.99 -20.61 1.54
N ILE A 331 -0.81 -21.92 1.58
CA ILE A 331 -1.90 -22.88 1.52
C ILE A 331 -2.49 -23.04 2.93
N ARG A 332 -3.83 -22.91 3.02
CA ARG A 332 -4.64 -23.10 4.23
C ARG A 332 -5.82 -24.02 3.91
N SER A 333 -6.95 -23.86 4.57
CA SER A 333 -8.08 -24.78 4.52
C SER A 333 -9.17 -24.42 3.51
N SER A 334 -9.02 -23.33 2.75
CA SER A 334 -10.03 -22.90 1.78
C SER A 334 -9.86 -23.52 0.38
N THR A 335 -8.88 -24.39 0.20
CA THR A 335 -8.69 -25.16 -1.04
C THR A 335 -8.58 -26.65 -0.73
N GLY A 336 -9.22 -27.48 -1.54
CA GLY A 336 -9.25 -28.93 -1.38
C GLY A 336 -9.38 -29.68 -2.70
N PRO A 337 -9.24 -31.02 -2.69
CA PRO A 337 -9.36 -31.83 -3.88
C PRO A 337 -10.76 -31.73 -4.51
N HIS A 338 -10.82 -31.59 -5.83
CA HIS A 338 -12.05 -31.76 -6.57
C HIS A 338 -12.06 -33.13 -7.26
N SER A 339 -12.89 -34.04 -6.75
CA SER A 339 -13.17 -35.31 -7.44
C SER A 339 -14.37 -35.08 -8.35
N PRO A 340 -14.26 -35.35 -9.65
CA PRO A 340 -15.45 -35.35 -10.50
C PRO A 340 -16.47 -36.34 -9.90
N THR A 341 -17.66 -35.83 -9.58
CA THR A 341 -18.76 -36.73 -9.21
C THR A 341 -18.98 -37.66 -10.39
N GLU A 342 -18.74 -38.94 -10.23
CA GLU A 342 -19.12 -39.94 -11.22
C GLU A 342 -20.62 -39.74 -11.48
N GLN A 343 -20.94 -39.26 -12.67
CA GLN A 343 -22.32 -39.26 -13.13
C GLN A 343 -22.77 -40.71 -13.08
N SER A 344 -23.61 -41.03 -12.09
CA SER A 344 -24.28 -42.33 -12.02
C SER A 344 -24.98 -42.52 -13.35
N THR A 345 -24.39 -43.37 -14.18
CA THR A 345 -25.03 -43.90 -15.39
C THR A 345 -26.37 -44.50 -14.93
N PRO A 346 -27.51 -44.07 -15.46
CA PRO A 346 -28.77 -44.75 -15.13
C PRO A 346 -28.60 -46.22 -15.55
N SER A 347 -28.63 -47.14 -14.57
CA SER A 347 -28.70 -48.58 -14.77
C SER A 347 -29.85 -48.86 -15.69
N GLY A 348 -29.55 -49.22 -16.95
CA GLY A 348 -30.53 -49.69 -17.90
C GLY A 348 -31.25 -50.90 -17.33
N ALA A 349 -32.54 -50.73 -17.06
CA ALA A 349 -33.43 -51.81 -16.79
C ALA A 349 -33.59 -52.64 -18.08
N SER A 350 -33.24 -53.91 -18.02
CA SER A 350 -33.61 -54.93 -18.99
C SER A 350 -35.00 -55.41 -18.73
#